data_1ddf93179465abec635d316864dc707f
#
_entry.id   1ddf93179465abec635d316864dc707f
#
_cell.length_a   1.000
_cell.length_b   1.000
_cell.length_c   1.000
_cell.angle_alpha   90.00
_cell.angle_beta   90.00
_cell.angle_gamma   90.00
#
_symmetry.space_group_name_H-M   'P 1'
#
loop_
_entity.id
_entity.type
_entity.pdbx_description
1 polymer ?
#
loop_
_entity_poly.entity_id
_entity_poly.type
_entity_poly.pdbx_seq_one_letter_code
_entity_poly.pdbx_strand_id
1 'polypeptide(L)'
;MTKIAVAKGDGIGPEIMDAVLSIFDAAKVPLTYEVVDMGKWVFDKGYSNGMTPEAKQTIETLGILFKGPMETPKGKGVKSVNVTARKTWNTYANKRTFQTLHGVDTVFSKAGIPIDITIVRENIEDTYGGIEHMLTNDVALSRRFITRPGSMQVIKYAFEMAKKKGCKRITCGHKANIMKLTDGLFLEVFYEIAKEYPELKADDVIVDDLCMKLVSKPDLFDVVVLTNLQGDIVSDLCAGLVGGLGFAPSANIGDHISIFEAVHGTAPDIAGKNIANPTALLLSGIGMLRHLGLMQSAGTIENALLYTLESGKHTGDFGEKGTTNLNTTEFANAIIANFGQKPAHNPKPDMHDVSVTPTIFALENNPMLETADTNNEFIVGVDMFIESNEQP
;
A
#
# COMPACT_ATOMS: atom_id res chain seq x y z
N MET A 1 22.60 2.58 14.03
CA MET A 1 21.96 1.55 13.20
C MET A 1 20.50 1.47 13.61
N THR A 2 19.58 1.60 12.69
CA THR A 2 18.14 1.46 12.95
C THR A 2 17.76 -0.01 12.92
N LYS A 3 17.02 -0.49 13.93
CA LYS A 3 16.51 -1.86 13.98
C LYS A 3 15.07 -1.89 13.47
N ILE A 4 14.75 -2.87 12.62
CA ILE A 4 13.40 -3.08 12.08
C ILE A 4 12.94 -4.52 12.27
N ALA A 5 11.63 -4.73 12.34
CA ALA A 5 11.04 -6.06 12.31
C ALA A 5 10.92 -6.55 10.85
N VAL A 6 11.25 -7.82 10.61
CA VAL A 6 11.15 -8.44 9.29
C VAL A 6 10.32 -9.72 9.40
N ALA A 7 9.22 -9.80 8.63
CA ALA A 7 8.44 -11.02 8.48
C ALA A 7 8.57 -11.53 7.04
N LYS A 8 9.14 -12.72 6.84
CA LYS A 8 9.36 -13.26 5.49
C LYS A 8 8.06 -13.57 4.75
N GLY A 9 6.97 -13.88 5.47
CA GLY A 9 5.67 -14.17 4.91
C GLY A 9 5.55 -15.58 4.34
N ASP A 10 4.57 -15.76 3.44
CA ASP A 10 4.19 -17.04 2.86
C ASP A 10 4.53 -17.11 1.36
N GLY A 11 4.49 -18.31 0.79
CA GLY A 11 4.67 -18.53 -0.65
C GLY A 11 6.03 -18.04 -1.17
N ILE A 12 6.03 -17.09 -2.11
CA ILE A 12 7.26 -16.48 -2.65
C ILE A 12 7.94 -15.53 -1.64
N GLY A 13 7.29 -15.22 -0.51
CA GLY A 13 7.77 -14.26 0.48
C GLY A 13 9.21 -14.48 0.92
N PRO A 14 9.60 -15.69 1.39
CA PRO A 14 10.96 -15.96 1.83
C PRO A 14 12.01 -15.68 0.76
N GLU A 15 11.82 -16.14 -0.48
CA GLU A 15 12.82 -15.98 -1.56
C GLU A 15 13.00 -14.54 -1.98
N ILE A 16 11.90 -13.77 -2.12
CA ILE A 16 12.00 -12.34 -2.50
C ILE A 16 12.52 -11.48 -1.34
N MET A 17 12.19 -11.81 -0.08
CA MET A 17 12.72 -11.11 1.08
C MET A 17 14.23 -11.32 1.20
N ASP A 18 14.70 -12.56 1.08
CA ASP A 18 16.14 -12.87 1.13
C ASP A 18 16.89 -12.16 0.00
N ALA A 19 16.33 -12.07 -1.21
CA ALA A 19 16.89 -11.31 -2.31
C ALA A 19 17.00 -9.81 -1.99
N VAL A 20 15.95 -9.19 -1.42
CA VAL A 20 15.96 -7.77 -1.06
C VAL A 20 16.94 -7.48 0.08
N LEU A 21 16.96 -8.32 1.13
CA LEU A 21 17.91 -8.15 2.24
C LEU A 21 19.35 -8.30 1.76
N SER A 22 19.64 -9.21 0.83
CA SER A 22 20.99 -9.35 0.25
C SER A 22 21.44 -8.09 -0.49
N ILE A 23 20.53 -7.40 -1.18
CA ILE A 23 20.79 -6.10 -1.82
C ILE A 23 21.10 -5.03 -0.76
N PHE A 24 20.33 -4.98 0.33
CA PHE A 24 20.55 -4.02 1.42
C PHE A 24 21.89 -4.26 2.12
N ASP A 25 22.25 -5.52 2.38
CA ASP A 25 23.51 -5.89 3.00
C ASP A 25 24.71 -5.53 2.10
N ALA A 26 24.60 -5.82 0.80
CA ALA A 26 25.63 -5.44 -0.18
C ALA A 26 25.80 -3.91 -0.31
N ALA A 27 24.69 -3.15 -0.19
CA ALA A 27 24.71 -1.69 -0.17
C ALA A 27 25.15 -1.12 1.20
N LYS A 28 25.44 -1.97 2.18
CA LYS A 28 25.80 -1.58 3.57
C LYS A 28 24.79 -0.62 4.19
N VAL A 29 23.51 -0.88 3.97
CA VAL A 29 22.45 -0.08 4.58
C VAL A 29 22.57 -0.16 6.11
N PRO A 30 22.54 0.96 6.87
CA PRO A 30 22.75 0.95 8.32
C PRO A 30 21.50 0.44 9.08
N LEU A 31 21.01 -0.74 8.71
CA LEU A 31 19.89 -1.45 9.33
C LEU A 31 20.35 -2.70 10.07
N THR A 32 19.57 -3.09 11.06
CA THR A 32 19.61 -4.43 11.67
C THR A 32 18.19 -5.01 11.67
N TYR A 33 18.10 -6.32 11.49
CA TYR A 33 16.82 -7.02 11.32
C TYR A 33 16.50 -7.88 12.53
N GLU A 34 15.25 -7.81 12.99
CA GLU A 34 14.69 -8.78 13.93
C GLU A 34 13.60 -9.56 13.19
N VAL A 35 13.88 -10.83 12.92
CA VAL A 35 12.93 -11.71 12.22
C VAL A 35 11.79 -12.07 13.16
N VAL A 36 10.56 -11.88 12.69
CA VAL A 36 9.34 -12.14 13.45
C VAL A 36 8.44 -13.14 12.74
N ASP A 37 7.74 -13.92 13.52
CA ASP A 37 6.86 -14.98 13.05
C ASP A 37 5.47 -14.45 12.75
N MET A 38 5.14 -14.35 11.45
CA MET A 38 3.84 -13.96 10.93
C MET A 38 3.49 -14.76 9.66
N GLY A 39 2.22 -14.99 9.42
CA GLY A 39 1.71 -15.63 8.22
C GLY A 39 0.80 -16.83 8.50
N LYS A 40 0.49 -17.58 7.44
CA LYS A 40 -0.40 -18.74 7.49
C LYS A 40 0.08 -19.83 8.46
N TRP A 41 1.38 -20.12 8.44
CA TRP A 41 1.95 -21.16 9.30
C TRP A 41 1.82 -20.85 10.80
N VAL A 42 1.81 -19.56 11.19
CA VAL A 42 1.54 -19.11 12.56
C VAL A 42 0.06 -19.30 12.89
N PHE A 43 -0.82 -18.99 11.93
CA PHE A 43 -2.24 -19.25 12.06
C PHE A 43 -2.52 -20.76 12.22
N ASP A 44 -1.86 -21.60 11.43
CA ASP A 44 -2.00 -23.08 11.51
C ASP A 44 -1.52 -23.64 12.87
N LYS A 45 -0.67 -22.91 13.60
CA LYS A 45 -0.27 -23.22 14.99
C LYS A 45 -1.27 -22.76 16.06
N GLY A 46 -2.39 -22.14 15.66
CA GLY A 46 -3.47 -21.74 16.57
C GLY A 46 -3.50 -20.25 16.94
N TYR A 47 -2.61 -19.43 16.39
CA TYR A 47 -2.65 -17.97 16.58
C TYR A 47 -3.61 -17.35 15.57
N SER A 48 -4.85 -17.10 15.98
CA SER A 48 -5.96 -16.68 15.10
C SER A 48 -5.75 -15.34 14.37
N ASN A 49 -4.81 -14.51 14.83
CA ASN A 49 -4.42 -13.25 14.18
C ASN A 49 -3.23 -13.40 13.22
N GLY A 50 -2.69 -14.64 13.06
CA GLY A 50 -1.56 -14.94 12.18
C GLY A 50 -0.23 -14.33 12.61
N MET A 51 -0.08 -13.94 13.88
CA MET A 51 1.17 -13.46 14.48
C MET A 51 1.32 -13.98 15.91
N THR A 52 2.55 -14.21 16.36
CA THR A 52 2.82 -14.58 17.76
C THR A 52 2.78 -13.34 18.66
N PRO A 53 2.54 -13.50 19.97
CA PRO A 53 2.62 -12.38 20.94
C PRO A 53 3.98 -11.69 20.92
N GLU A 54 5.07 -12.45 20.79
CA GLU A 54 6.44 -11.96 20.72
C GLU A 54 6.65 -11.13 19.46
N ALA A 55 6.14 -11.59 18.29
CA ALA A 55 6.18 -10.85 17.04
C ALA A 55 5.45 -9.50 17.17
N LYS A 56 4.25 -9.51 17.77
CA LYS A 56 3.49 -8.30 18.03
C LYS A 56 4.28 -7.31 18.90
N GLN A 57 4.82 -7.76 20.02
CA GLN A 57 5.60 -6.92 20.95
C GLN A 57 6.84 -6.33 20.26
N THR A 58 7.56 -7.13 19.48
CA THR A 58 8.73 -6.68 18.72
C THR A 58 8.36 -5.58 17.72
N ILE A 59 7.29 -5.76 16.95
CA ILE A 59 6.83 -4.77 15.98
C ILE A 59 6.42 -3.46 16.67
N GLU A 60 5.68 -3.56 17.77
CA GLU A 60 5.26 -2.40 18.56
C GLU A 60 6.45 -1.63 19.17
N THR A 61 7.50 -2.34 19.53
CA THR A 61 8.73 -1.73 20.06
C THR A 61 9.56 -1.04 18.98
N LEU A 62 9.62 -1.63 17.78
CA LEU A 62 10.48 -1.14 16.70
C LEU A 62 9.80 -0.10 15.79
N GLY A 63 8.46 -0.11 15.73
CA GLY A 63 7.68 0.84 14.93
C GLY A 63 7.68 0.60 13.42
N ILE A 64 8.58 -0.24 12.91
CA ILE A 64 8.71 -0.55 11.48
C ILE A 64 8.63 -2.05 11.25
N LEU A 65 7.71 -2.46 10.39
CA LEU A 65 7.59 -3.82 9.88
C LEU A 65 7.85 -3.84 8.38
N PHE A 66 8.87 -4.60 7.96
CA PHE A 66 9.10 -4.94 6.56
C PHE A 66 8.70 -6.40 6.34
N LYS A 67 7.70 -6.65 5.48
CA LYS A 67 7.16 -8.00 5.35
C LYS A 67 6.94 -8.45 3.90
N GLY A 68 7.06 -9.76 3.70
CA GLY A 68 6.63 -10.45 2.49
C GLY A 68 5.10 -10.62 2.43
N PRO A 69 4.58 -11.16 1.33
CA PRO A 69 3.17 -11.46 1.16
C PRO A 69 2.71 -12.51 2.18
N MET A 70 1.44 -12.42 2.59
CA MET A 70 0.83 -13.37 3.53
C MET A 70 -0.44 -13.96 2.95
N GLU A 71 -0.60 -15.26 3.06
CA GLU A 71 -1.78 -15.96 2.58
C GLU A 71 -2.98 -15.65 3.47
N THR A 72 -4.10 -15.31 2.82
CA THR A 72 -5.40 -15.24 3.49
C THR A 72 -6.15 -16.53 3.15
N PRO A 73 -6.37 -17.43 4.11
CA PRO A 73 -7.11 -18.66 3.85
C PRO A 73 -8.51 -18.37 3.32
N LYS A 74 -8.95 -19.13 2.31
CA LYS A 74 -10.32 -19.06 1.79
C LYS A 74 -11.24 -19.86 2.70
N GLY A 75 -12.33 -19.28 3.20
CA GLY A 75 -13.32 -19.98 3.98
C GLY A 75 -13.92 -19.19 5.12
N LYS A 76 -14.95 -19.77 5.77
CA LYS A 76 -15.66 -19.12 6.86
C LYS A 76 -14.78 -19.01 8.11
N GLY A 77 -14.78 -17.83 8.72
CA GLY A 77 -14.22 -17.58 10.06
C GLY A 77 -12.75 -17.16 10.14
N VAL A 78 -12.03 -17.06 9.02
CA VAL A 78 -10.64 -16.65 9.02
C VAL A 78 -10.50 -15.20 8.58
N LYS A 79 -9.95 -14.35 9.46
CA LYS A 79 -9.63 -12.94 9.11
C LYS A 79 -8.27 -12.90 8.41
N SER A 80 -8.14 -12.03 7.42
CA SER A 80 -6.85 -11.75 6.78
C SER A 80 -5.83 -11.23 7.79
N VAL A 81 -4.64 -11.85 7.83
CA VAL A 81 -3.51 -11.38 8.65
C VAL A 81 -3.17 -9.93 8.31
N ASN A 82 -3.19 -9.57 7.03
CA ASN A 82 -2.92 -8.20 6.57
C ASN A 82 -3.96 -7.21 7.13
N VAL A 83 -5.26 -7.52 7.02
CA VAL A 83 -6.32 -6.65 7.55
C VAL A 83 -6.24 -6.56 9.07
N THR A 84 -5.95 -7.67 9.75
CA THR A 84 -5.77 -7.70 11.21
C THR A 84 -4.61 -6.80 11.63
N ALA A 85 -3.45 -6.91 10.99
CA ALA A 85 -2.28 -6.07 11.28
C ALA A 85 -2.58 -4.58 11.09
N ARG A 86 -3.21 -4.21 9.97
CA ARG A 86 -3.58 -2.81 9.66
C ARG A 86 -4.49 -2.22 10.74
N LYS A 87 -5.50 -2.96 11.18
CA LYS A 87 -6.43 -2.55 12.24
C LYS A 87 -5.78 -2.51 13.62
N THR A 88 -4.95 -3.50 13.95
CA THR A 88 -4.28 -3.58 15.25
C THR A 88 -3.44 -2.34 15.52
N TRP A 89 -2.80 -1.81 14.49
CA TRP A 89 -1.85 -0.70 14.63
C TRP A 89 -2.35 0.60 13.99
N ASN A 90 -3.62 0.67 13.63
CA ASN A 90 -4.24 1.84 12.98
C ASN A 90 -3.37 2.42 11.84
N THR A 91 -2.92 1.56 10.92
CA THR A 91 -2.19 2.03 9.75
C THR A 91 -3.16 2.56 8.70
N TYR A 92 -3.71 3.74 8.97
CA TYR A 92 -4.87 4.34 8.32
C TYR A 92 -4.70 4.69 6.84
N ALA A 93 -3.48 4.86 6.36
CA ALA A 93 -3.21 5.22 4.97
C ALA A 93 -2.36 4.14 4.28
N ASN A 94 -2.88 3.55 3.22
CA ASN A 94 -2.11 2.69 2.34
C ASN A 94 -1.68 3.47 1.09
N LYS A 95 -0.39 3.74 1.01
CA LYS A 95 0.24 4.45 -0.11
C LYS A 95 0.76 3.44 -1.13
N ARG A 96 0.33 3.55 -2.38
CA ARG A 96 0.79 2.76 -3.52
C ARG A 96 1.24 3.69 -4.65
N THR A 97 2.47 3.59 -5.09
CA THR A 97 3.03 4.44 -6.15
C THR A 97 3.27 3.62 -7.41
N PHE A 98 2.76 4.12 -8.53
CA PHE A 98 2.84 3.49 -9.84
C PHE A 98 3.60 4.41 -10.78
N GLN A 99 4.77 3.95 -11.22
CA GLN A 99 5.65 4.73 -12.10
C GLN A 99 6.08 3.88 -13.30
N THR A 100 6.16 4.50 -14.46
CA THR A 100 6.80 3.88 -15.61
C THR A 100 8.26 3.59 -15.29
N LEU A 101 8.65 2.34 -15.41
CA LEU A 101 10.03 1.89 -15.28
C LEU A 101 10.58 1.58 -16.67
N HIS A 102 11.66 2.26 -17.06
CA HIS A 102 12.32 1.97 -18.35
C HIS A 102 12.93 0.57 -18.31
N GLY A 103 12.71 -0.19 -19.36
CA GLY A 103 13.01 -1.63 -19.42
C GLY A 103 11.85 -2.53 -19.04
N VAL A 104 10.71 -1.95 -18.57
CA VAL A 104 9.44 -2.67 -18.37
C VAL A 104 8.45 -2.21 -19.43
N ASP A 105 8.21 -3.07 -20.42
CA ASP A 105 7.36 -2.77 -21.56
C ASP A 105 5.88 -2.87 -21.22
N THR A 106 5.16 -1.79 -21.43
CA THR A 106 3.69 -1.72 -21.34
C THR A 106 3.10 -1.07 -22.58
N VAL A 107 1.79 -1.12 -22.72
CA VAL A 107 1.10 -0.38 -23.79
C VAL A 107 1.40 1.13 -23.68
N PHE A 108 1.48 1.65 -22.45
CA PHE A 108 1.71 3.08 -22.18
C PHE A 108 3.17 3.46 -22.46
N SER A 109 4.15 2.67 -22.01
CA SER A 109 5.56 2.95 -22.28
C SER A 109 5.85 2.93 -23.77
N LYS A 110 5.28 1.98 -24.52
CA LYS A 110 5.39 1.90 -25.99
C LYS A 110 4.71 3.06 -26.71
N ALA A 111 3.65 3.61 -26.14
CA ALA A 111 2.97 4.80 -26.66
C ALA A 111 3.67 6.12 -26.26
N GLY A 112 4.73 6.07 -25.45
CA GLY A 112 5.42 7.26 -24.95
C GLY A 112 4.62 8.02 -23.87
N ILE A 113 3.68 7.36 -23.19
CA ILE A 113 2.84 7.95 -22.15
C ILE A 113 3.43 7.60 -20.78
N PRO A 114 4.07 8.53 -20.08
CA PRO A 114 4.62 8.26 -18.75
C PRO A 114 3.51 8.15 -17.71
N ILE A 115 3.67 7.22 -16.79
CA ILE A 115 2.81 7.05 -15.61
C ILE A 115 3.60 7.46 -14.37
N ASP A 116 3.06 8.35 -13.54
CA ASP A 116 3.54 8.64 -12.17
C ASP A 116 2.33 9.00 -11.30
N ILE A 117 1.65 7.98 -10.82
CA ILE A 117 0.42 8.12 -10.05
C ILE A 117 0.64 7.51 -8.68
N THR A 118 0.22 8.22 -7.63
CA THR A 118 0.18 7.68 -6.27
C THR A 118 -1.27 7.54 -5.80
N ILE A 119 -1.67 6.33 -5.48
CA ILE A 119 -2.95 6.05 -4.81
C ILE A 119 -2.72 6.08 -3.30
N VAL A 120 -3.54 6.86 -2.61
CA VAL A 120 -3.66 6.82 -1.14
C VAL A 120 -5.02 6.25 -0.80
N ARG A 121 -5.01 5.01 -0.34
CA ARG A 121 -6.19 4.22 0.01
C ARG A 121 -6.43 4.33 1.51
N GLU A 122 -7.66 4.64 1.92
CA GLU A 122 -8.11 4.41 3.29
C GLU A 122 -7.93 2.91 3.63
N ASN A 123 -7.57 2.57 4.85
CA ASN A 123 -7.02 1.24 5.11
C ASN A 123 -7.67 0.50 6.30
N ILE A 124 -8.66 1.08 6.97
CA ILE A 124 -9.24 0.57 8.23
C ILE A 124 -10.74 0.28 8.13
N GLU A 125 -11.48 1.14 7.45
CA GLU A 125 -12.94 1.20 7.40
C GLU A 125 -13.52 0.54 6.15
N ASP A 126 -14.67 1.02 5.71
CA ASP A 126 -15.39 0.60 4.53
C ASP A 126 -15.94 -0.85 4.70
N THR A 127 -16.11 -1.58 3.63
CA THR A 127 -16.51 -3.00 3.63
C THR A 127 -15.45 -3.92 4.30
N TYR A 128 -14.20 -3.47 4.34
CA TYR A 128 -13.12 -4.13 5.09
C TYR A 128 -13.31 -4.10 6.62
N GLY A 129 -14.31 -3.35 7.11
CA GLY A 129 -14.83 -3.45 8.47
C GLY A 129 -15.24 -4.87 8.83
N GLY A 130 -15.72 -5.63 7.84
CA GLY A 130 -16.10 -7.05 7.97
C GLY A 130 -17.41 -7.22 8.74
N ILE A 131 -18.32 -6.24 8.65
CA ILE A 131 -19.64 -6.33 9.26
C ILE A 131 -20.59 -6.87 8.19
N GLU A 132 -20.82 -8.18 8.24
CA GLU A 132 -21.76 -8.84 7.33
C GLU A 132 -22.47 -10.00 8.03
N HIS A 133 -23.67 -10.29 7.57
CA HIS A 133 -24.48 -11.40 8.07
C HIS A 133 -25.46 -11.89 7.01
N MET A 134 -25.91 -13.13 7.17
CA MET A 134 -27.03 -13.67 6.41
C MET A 134 -28.33 -13.10 6.99
N LEU A 135 -29.12 -12.45 6.16
CA LEU A 135 -30.47 -12.03 6.53
C LEU A 135 -31.45 -13.21 6.40
N THR A 136 -31.32 -13.97 5.32
CA THR A 136 -32.01 -15.24 5.07
C THR A 136 -31.01 -16.23 4.49
N ASN A 137 -31.43 -17.48 4.19
CA ASN A 137 -30.56 -18.45 3.50
C ASN A 137 -30.07 -17.95 2.12
N ASP A 138 -30.82 -17.04 1.49
CA ASP A 138 -30.60 -16.56 0.13
C ASP A 138 -30.16 -15.09 0.07
N VAL A 139 -30.13 -14.36 1.22
CA VAL A 139 -29.82 -12.94 1.28
C VAL A 139 -28.73 -12.66 2.28
N ALA A 140 -27.59 -12.15 1.81
CA ALA A 140 -26.50 -11.67 2.65
C ALA A 140 -26.47 -10.14 2.65
N LEU A 141 -26.20 -9.55 3.80
CA LEU A 141 -25.98 -8.13 3.99
C LEU A 141 -24.55 -7.84 4.40
N SER A 142 -23.95 -6.79 3.82
CA SER A 142 -22.70 -6.20 4.28
C SER A 142 -22.93 -4.73 4.62
N ARG A 143 -22.42 -4.29 5.77
CA ARG A 143 -22.46 -2.89 6.18
C ARG A 143 -21.15 -2.21 5.84
N ARG A 144 -21.26 -1.18 5.03
CA ARG A 144 -20.20 -0.23 4.74
C ARG A 144 -20.31 0.96 5.68
N PHE A 145 -19.23 1.36 6.32
CA PHE A 145 -19.20 2.56 7.14
C PHE A 145 -17.97 3.41 6.81
N ILE A 146 -18.16 4.73 6.84
CA ILE A 146 -17.13 5.75 6.67
C ILE A 146 -17.28 6.71 7.83
N THR A 147 -16.22 6.99 8.53
CA THR A 147 -16.21 7.96 9.63
C THR A 147 -15.47 9.24 9.26
N ARG A 148 -15.85 10.34 9.88
CA ARG A 148 -15.13 11.62 9.73
C ARG A 148 -13.68 11.51 10.22
N PRO A 149 -13.39 10.93 11.42
CA PRO A 149 -12.02 10.76 11.89
C PRO A 149 -11.13 9.95 10.96
N GLY A 150 -11.60 8.79 10.49
CA GLY A 150 -10.83 7.96 9.55
C GLY A 150 -10.59 8.66 8.21
N SER A 151 -11.61 9.34 7.68
CA SER A 151 -11.48 10.16 6.48
C SER A 151 -10.45 11.28 6.65
N MET A 152 -10.46 11.97 7.79
CA MET A 152 -9.52 13.05 8.10
C MET A 152 -8.08 12.55 8.14
N GLN A 153 -7.80 11.42 8.79
CA GLN A 153 -6.44 10.86 8.88
C GLN A 153 -5.86 10.57 7.50
N VAL A 154 -6.58 9.81 6.68
CA VAL A 154 -6.08 9.41 5.35
C VAL A 154 -5.98 10.59 4.39
N ILE A 155 -6.94 11.52 4.42
CA ILE A 155 -6.95 12.69 3.53
C ILE A 155 -5.84 13.66 3.92
N LYS A 156 -5.64 13.98 5.21
CA LYS A 156 -4.51 14.81 5.65
C LYS A 156 -3.17 14.20 5.24
N TYR A 157 -3.00 12.90 5.45
CA TYR A 157 -1.81 12.21 4.98
C TYR A 157 -1.59 12.38 3.46
N ALA A 158 -2.66 12.25 2.66
CA ALA A 158 -2.59 12.39 1.21
C ALA A 158 -2.15 13.80 0.79
N PHE A 159 -2.70 14.85 1.40
CA PHE A 159 -2.31 16.24 1.15
C PHE A 159 -0.88 16.53 1.56
N GLU A 160 -0.45 16.13 2.76
CA GLU A 160 0.93 16.30 3.22
C GLU A 160 1.94 15.57 2.33
N MET A 161 1.61 14.36 1.92
CA MET A 161 2.44 13.57 1.01
C MET A 161 2.53 14.23 -0.37
N ALA A 162 1.41 14.70 -0.92
CA ALA A 162 1.36 15.41 -2.19
C ALA A 162 2.23 16.70 -2.16
N LYS A 163 2.12 17.48 -1.10
CA LYS A 163 2.93 18.67 -0.86
C LYS A 163 4.42 18.34 -0.76
N LYS A 164 4.81 17.34 0.05
CA LYS A 164 6.19 16.89 0.20
C LYS A 164 6.80 16.35 -1.11
N LYS A 165 5.98 15.67 -1.93
CA LYS A 165 6.40 15.18 -3.26
C LYS A 165 6.49 16.29 -4.30
N GLY A 166 5.96 17.47 -4.04
CA GLY A 166 5.89 18.60 -4.99
C GLY A 166 4.86 18.37 -6.09
N CYS A 167 3.82 17.57 -5.83
CA CYS A 167 2.69 17.37 -6.73
C CYS A 167 1.92 18.67 -6.93
N LYS A 168 1.21 18.76 -8.04
CA LYS A 168 0.38 19.93 -8.37
C LYS A 168 -1.10 19.68 -8.13
N ARG A 169 -1.50 18.40 -8.16
CA ARG A 169 -2.91 18.00 -8.11
C ARG A 169 -3.12 16.84 -7.14
N ILE A 170 -4.24 16.91 -6.43
CA ILE A 170 -4.78 15.81 -5.64
C ILE A 170 -6.25 15.63 -5.99
N THR A 171 -6.66 14.40 -6.29
CA THR A 171 -8.01 14.06 -6.73
C THR A 171 -8.68 13.12 -5.71
N CYS A 172 -9.90 13.41 -5.30
CA CYS A 172 -10.73 12.49 -4.53
C CYS A 172 -11.51 11.58 -5.48
N GLY A 173 -11.29 10.27 -5.40
CA GLY A 173 -12.14 9.30 -6.07
C GLY A 173 -13.33 8.91 -5.16
N HIS A 174 -14.55 8.89 -5.69
CA HIS A 174 -15.75 8.61 -4.90
C HIS A 174 -16.93 8.11 -5.74
N LYS A 175 -18.00 7.67 -5.08
CA LYS A 175 -19.31 7.37 -5.71
C LYS A 175 -20.46 8.11 -5.00
N ALA A 176 -20.25 9.36 -4.59
CA ALA A 176 -21.20 10.15 -3.80
C ALA A 176 -22.53 10.44 -4.52
N ASN A 177 -22.60 10.28 -5.85
CA ASN A 177 -23.87 10.36 -6.59
C ASN A 177 -24.83 9.20 -6.25
N ILE A 178 -24.30 8.05 -5.79
CA ILE A 178 -25.06 6.87 -5.35
C ILE A 178 -24.99 6.75 -3.83
N MET A 179 -23.80 6.69 -3.26
CA MET A 179 -23.55 6.55 -1.82
C MET A 179 -23.45 7.95 -1.18
N LYS A 180 -24.62 8.62 -1.08
CA LYS A 180 -24.71 10.04 -0.74
C LYS A 180 -24.22 10.36 0.68
N LEU A 181 -24.37 9.44 1.63
CA LEU A 181 -23.95 9.65 3.01
C LEU A 181 -22.51 9.20 3.24
N THR A 182 -22.13 7.99 2.84
CA THR A 182 -20.78 7.46 3.09
C THR A 182 -19.74 8.15 2.23
N ASP A 183 -19.84 8.07 0.90
CA ASP A 183 -18.90 8.75 0.01
C ASP A 183 -19.09 10.27 0.03
N GLY A 184 -20.32 10.75 0.32
CA GLY A 184 -20.58 12.16 0.53
C GLY A 184 -19.81 12.73 1.71
N LEU A 185 -19.75 12.02 2.85
CA LEU A 185 -18.95 12.41 4.01
C LEU A 185 -17.45 12.44 3.68
N PHE A 186 -16.94 11.43 2.97
CA PHE A 186 -15.53 11.38 2.56
C PHE A 186 -15.17 12.58 1.66
N LEU A 187 -16.03 12.90 0.70
CA LEU A 187 -15.87 14.04 -0.22
C LEU A 187 -15.96 15.37 0.53
N GLU A 188 -16.88 15.51 1.46
CA GLU A 188 -17.02 16.72 2.32
C GLU A 188 -15.72 16.97 3.08
N VAL A 189 -15.21 15.96 3.78
CA VAL A 189 -13.95 16.05 4.54
C VAL A 189 -12.76 16.37 3.60
N PHE A 190 -12.75 15.83 2.39
CA PHE A 190 -11.72 16.14 1.40
C PHE A 190 -11.67 17.63 1.09
N TYR A 191 -12.82 18.26 0.82
CA TYR A 191 -12.87 19.69 0.52
C TYR A 191 -12.69 20.58 1.75
N GLU A 192 -12.99 20.10 2.95
CA GLU A 192 -12.65 20.80 4.19
C GLU A 192 -11.13 20.91 4.35
N ILE A 193 -10.40 19.80 4.21
CA ILE A 193 -8.94 19.75 4.33
C ILE A 193 -8.27 20.49 3.17
N ALA A 194 -8.81 20.43 1.96
CA ALA A 194 -8.26 21.13 0.81
C ALA A 194 -8.07 22.65 1.03
N LYS A 195 -8.89 23.26 1.89
CA LYS A 195 -8.77 24.68 2.24
C LYS A 195 -7.46 25.01 2.96
N GLU A 196 -6.83 24.04 3.62
CA GLU A 196 -5.55 24.17 4.32
C GLU A 196 -4.35 24.09 3.35
N TYR A 197 -4.57 23.69 2.08
CA TYR A 197 -3.52 23.46 1.07
C TYR A 197 -3.80 24.21 -0.24
N PRO A 198 -3.88 25.55 -0.22
CA PRO A 198 -4.24 26.33 -1.40
C PRO A 198 -3.25 26.20 -2.57
N GLU A 199 -2.04 25.70 -2.33
CA GLU A 199 -1.02 25.44 -3.34
C GLU A 199 -1.29 24.20 -4.19
N LEU A 200 -2.18 23.29 -3.73
CA LEU A 200 -2.55 22.08 -4.45
C LEU A 200 -3.90 22.26 -5.13
N LYS A 201 -3.97 21.91 -6.41
CA LYS A 201 -5.26 21.80 -7.09
C LYS A 201 -6.02 20.58 -6.57
N ALA A 202 -7.03 20.81 -5.75
CA ALA A 202 -7.92 19.77 -5.27
C ALA A 202 -9.15 19.65 -6.16
N ASP A 203 -9.46 18.44 -6.61
CA ASP A 203 -10.67 18.12 -7.37
C ASP A 203 -11.19 16.71 -7.07
N ASP A 204 -12.36 16.37 -7.60
CA ASP A 204 -12.98 15.07 -7.42
C ASP A 204 -13.39 14.44 -8.75
N VAL A 205 -13.46 13.11 -8.76
CA VAL A 205 -13.91 12.33 -9.90
C VAL A 205 -14.72 11.12 -9.43
N ILE A 206 -15.88 10.88 -10.03
CA ILE A 206 -16.67 9.66 -9.78
C ILE A 206 -15.83 8.44 -10.20
N VAL A 207 -15.79 7.39 -9.37
CA VAL A 207 -14.83 6.29 -9.45
C VAL A 207 -14.84 5.53 -10.78
N ASP A 208 -15.99 5.35 -11.41
CA ASP A 208 -16.08 4.72 -12.73
C ASP A 208 -15.47 5.61 -13.85
N ASP A 209 -15.73 6.91 -13.81
CA ASP A 209 -15.07 7.89 -14.69
C ASP A 209 -13.57 7.99 -14.39
N LEU A 210 -13.17 7.89 -13.11
CA LEU A 210 -11.77 7.82 -12.71
C LEU A 210 -11.06 6.63 -13.36
N CYS A 211 -11.65 5.43 -13.29
CA CYS A 211 -11.09 4.23 -13.93
C CYS A 211 -10.88 4.42 -15.43
N MET A 212 -11.88 4.98 -16.12
CA MET A 212 -11.79 5.28 -17.54
C MET A 212 -10.69 6.32 -17.84
N LYS A 213 -10.60 7.38 -17.03
CA LYS A 213 -9.60 8.45 -17.21
C LYS A 213 -8.19 8.00 -16.87
N LEU A 214 -7.98 7.14 -15.89
CA LEU A 214 -6.66 6.55 -15.58
C LEU A 214 -6.09 5.78 -16.78
N VAL A 215 -6.92 5.14 -17.60
CA VAL A 215 -6.51 4.44 -18.80
C VAL A 215 -6.35 5.40 -19.99
N SER A 216 -7.27 6.35 -20.17
CA SER A 216 -7.31 7.20 -21.36
C SER A 216 -6.47 8.48 -21.26
N LYS A 217 -6.24 9.00 -20.05
CA LYS A 217 -5.54 10.26 -19.74
C LYS A 217 -4.83 10.18 -18.39
N PRO A 218 -3.89 9.24 -18.18
CA PRO A 218 -3.23 9.04 -16.89
C PRO A 218 -2.43 10.26 -16.42
N ASP A 219 -1.96 11.10 -17.33
CA ASP A 219 -1.24 12.35 -17.10
C ASP A 219 -2.06 13.41 -16.35
N LEU A 220 -3.37 13.21 -16.22
CA LEU A 220 -4.23 14.08 -15.43
C LEU A 220 -4.08 13.89 -13.92
N PHE A 221 -3.43 12.84 -13.43
CA PHE A 221 -3.43 12.47 -12.03
C PHE A 221 -2.01 12.39 -11.43
N ASP A 222 -1.81 13.10 -10.32
CA ASP A 222 -0.60 12.99 -9.50
C ASP A 222 -0.87 12.08 -8.28
N VAL A 223 -1.82 12.50 -7.45
CA VAL A 223 -2.25 11.77 -6.24
C VAL A 223 -3.76 11.59 -6.29
N VAL A 224 -4.20 10.36 -6.02
CA VAL A 224 -5.62 10.03 -5.91
C VAL A 224 -5.89 9.44 -4.54
N VAL A 225 -6.80 10.04 -3.77
CA VAL A 225 -7.24 9.52 -2.46
C VAL A 225 -8.61 8.87 -2.61
N LEU A 226 -8.76 7.69 -2.00
CA LEU A 226 -9.93 6.82 -2.17
C LEU A 226 -10.30 6.14 -0.85
N THR A 227 -11.58 5.80 -0.70
CA THR A 227 -12.04 4.88 0.33
C THR A 227 -11.43 3.48 0.13
N ASN A 228 -11.54 2.62 1.13
CA ASN A 228 -10.80 1.37 1.19
C ASN A 228 -11.04 0.44 -0.02
N LEU A 229 -12.27 0.04 -0.28
CA LEU A 229 -12.58 -0.88 -1.39
C LEU A 229 -12.27 -0.26 -2.76
N GLN A 230 -12.65 1.00 -2.96
CA GLN A 230 -12.38 1.68 -4.22
C GLN A 230 -10.87 1.85 -4.44
N GLY A 231 -10.12 2.17 -3.39
CA GLY A 231 -8.67 2.28 -3.44
C GLY A 231 -7.95 0.96 -3.75
N ASP A 232 -8.50 -0.17 -3.27
CA ASP A 232 -8.00 -1.50 -3.61
C ASP A 232 -8.15 -1.78 -5.11
N ILE A 233 -9.36 -1.63 -5.62
CA ILE A 233 -9.68 -1.91 -7.04
C ILE A 233 -8.89 -0.99 -7.98
N VAL A 234 -8.89 0.32 -7.71
CA VAL A 234 -8.22 1.31 -8.56
C VAL A 234 -6.71 1.15 -8.54
N SER A 235 -6.12 0.76 -7.40
CA SER A 235 -4.67 0.54 -7.36
C SER A 235 -4.22 -0.68 -8.15
N ASP A 236 -5.03 -1.74 -8.24
CA ASP A 236 -4.74 -2.89 -9.10
C ASP A 236 -4.86 -2.54 -10.60
N LEU A 237 -5.84 -1.68 -10.95
CA LEU A 237 -5.88 -1.08 -12.28
C LEU A 237 -4.57 -0.33 -12.58
N CYS A 238 -4.11 0.54 -11.66
CA CYS A 238 -2.87 1.29 -11.83
C CYS A 238 -1.64 0.38 -11.95
N ALA A 239 -1.59 -0.74 -11.21
CA ALA A 239 -0.53 -1.73 -11.36
C ALA A 239 -0.47 -2.28 -12.79
N GLY A 240 -1.63 -2.55 -13.40
CA GLY A 240 -1.71 -2.98 -14.80
C GLY A 240 -1.13 -1.95 -15.80
N LEU A 241 -1.23 -0.66 -15.50
CA LEU A 241 -0.68 0.39 -16.38
C LEU A 241 0.86 0.38 -16.43
N VAL A 242 1.53 -0.08 -15.37
CA VAL A 242 3.00 -0.03 -15.22
C VAL A 242 3.70 -1.38 -15.34
N GLY A 243 2.99 -2.44 -15.75
CA GLY A 243 3.58 -3.76 -16.01
C GLY A 243 3.14 -4.85 -15.03
N GLY A 244 2.23 -4.56 -14.09
CA GLY A 244 1.63 -5.53 -13.18
C GLY A 244 2.06 -5.36 -11.72
N LEU A 245 1.52 -6.24 -10.87
CA LEU A 245 1.74 -6.21 -9.42
C LEU A 245 3.21 -6.43 -9.00
N GLY A 246 4.02 -7.06 -9.86
CA GLY A 246 5.47 -7.24 -9.64
C GLY A 246 6.27 -5.94 -9.56
N PHE A 247 5.65 -4.81 -9.90
CA PHE A 247 6.25 -3.46 -9.87
C PHE A 247 5.50 -2.50 -8.93
N ALA A 248 4.58 -3.00 -8.13
CA ALA A 248 3.70 -2.21 -7.29
C ALA A 248 4.14 -2.22 -5.81
N PRO A 249 4.88 -1.18 -5.35
CA PRO A 249 5.22 -1.03 -3.94
C PRO A 249 4.04 -0.57 -3.12
N SER A 250 4.07 -0.88 -1.82
CA SER A 250 3.06 -0.46 -0.86
C SER A 250 3.68 -0.10 0.49
N ALA A 251 3.10 0.90 1.14
CA ALA A 251 3.36 1.26 2.51
C ALA A 251 2.04 1.52 3.24
N ASN A 252 1.84 0.86 4.37
CA ASN A 252 0.72 1.13 5.28
C ASN A 252 1.24 2.01 6.40
N ILE A 253 0.71 3.22 6.49
CA ILE A 253 1.21 4.27 7.38
C ILE A 253 0.23 4.48 8.53
N GLY A 254 0.75 4.44 9.74
CA GLY A 254 0.10 4.83 10.98
C GLY A 254 0.96 5.82 11.75
N ASP A 255 0.45 6.32 12.87
CA ASP A 255 1.16 7.32 13.68
C ASP A 255 2.39 6.72 14.40
N HIS A 256 2.32 5.45 14.80
CA HIS A 256 3.36 4.79 15.58
C HIS A 256 4.04 3.64 14.83
N ILE A 257 3.31 2.97 13.96
CA ILE A 257 3.78 1.80 13.22
C ILE A 257 3.54 2.02 11.74
N SER A 258 4.56 1.70 10.94
CA SER A 258 4.46 1.65 9.48
C SER A 258 4.86 0.28 8.97
N ILE A 259 4.08 -0.24 8.00
CA ILE A 259 4.28 -1.57 7.40
C ILE A 259 4.64 -1.36 5.93
N PHE A 260 5.76 -1.92 5.51
CA PHE A 260 6.21 -1.89 4.11
C PHE A 260 6.11 -3.30 3.52
N GLU A 261 5.41 -3.42 2.40
CA GLU A 261 5.10 -4.69 1.75
C GLU A 261 4.89 -4.49 0.25
N ALA A 262 5.00 -5.55 -0.56
CA ALA A 262 4.54 -5.50 -1.95
C ALA A 262 3.00 -5.63 -2.00
N VAL A 263 2.40 -5.14 -3.09
CA VAL A 263 0.93 -5.27 -3.30
C VAL A 263 0.53 -6.70 -3.65
N HIS A 264 1.41 -7.44 -4.38
CA HIS A 264 1.12 -8.80 -4.83
C HIS A 264 0.94 -9.82 -3.70
N GLY A 265 0.25 -10.91 -3.99
CA GLY A 265 0.04 -12.04 -3.08
C GLY A 265 1.21 -13.04 -3.03
N THR A 266 0.93 -14.21 -2.49
CA THR A 266 1.91 -15.27 -2.17
C THR A 266 2.36 -16.12 -3.36
N ALA A 267 1.68 -16.07 -4.50
CA ALA A 267 1.98 -16.81 -5.73
C ALA A 267 2.44 -18.28 -5.47
N PRO A 268 1.59 -19.11 -4.85
CA PRO A 268 1.99 -20.43 -4.36
C PRO A 268 2.51 -21.36 -5.48
N ASP A 269 2.07 -21.15 -6.72
CA ASP A 269 2.46 -21.95 -7.87
C ASP A 269 3.95 -21.84 -8.24
N ILE A 270 4.59 -20.74 -7.87
CA ILE A 270 6.00 -20.47 -8.15
C ILE A 270 6.87 -20.39 -6.89
N ALA A 271 6.29 -20.56 -5.72
CA ALA A 271 6.99 -20.52 -4.44
C ALA A 271 8.12 -21.55 -4.36
N GLY A 272 9.29 -21.13 -3.88
CA GLY A 272 10.48 -21.96 -3.73
C GLY A 272 11.19 -22.34 -5.04
N LYS A 273 10.74 -21.80 -6.19
CA LYS A 273 11.38 -22.09 -7.50
C LYS A 273 12.47 -21.09 -7.87
N ASN A 274 12.70 -20.07 -7.05
CA ASN A 274 13.67 -19.01 -7.29
C ASN A 274 13.47 -18.28 -8.63
N ILE A 275 12.20 -18.03 -9.01
CA ILE A 275 11.83 -17.35 -10.26
C ILE A 275 10.97 -16.10 -10.05
N ALA A 276 10.59 -15.83 -8.80
CA ALA A 276 9.76 -14.69 -8.46
C ALA A 276 10.51 -13.35 -8.65
N ASN A 277 9.79 -12.33 -9.12
CA ASN A 277 10.31 -10.98 -9.28
C ASN A 277 10.35 -10.25 -7.94
N PRO A 278 11.52 -9.84 -7.40
CA PRO A 278 11.62 -9.15 -6.13
C PRO A 278 11.39 -7.64 -6.23
N THR A 279 11.13 -7.08 -7.43
CA THR A 279 11.13 -5.63 -7.68
C THR A 279 10.10 -4.87 -6.84
N ALA A 280 8.87 -5.37 -6.71
CA ALA A 280 7.84 -4.69 -5.91
C ALA A 280 8.22 -4.60 -4.43
N LEU A 281 8.78 -5.69 -3.87
CA LEU A 281 9.24 -5.69 -2.48
C LEU A 281 10.49 -4.80 -2.32
N LEU A 282 11.41 -4.81 -3.28
CA LEU A 282 12.57 -3.92 -3.27
C LEU A 282 12.17 -2.44 -3.32
N LEU A 283 11.22 -2.08 -4.17
CA LEU A 283 10.68 -0.71 -4.24
C LEU A 283 9.98 -0.31 -2.93
N SER A 284 9.27 -1.26 -2.28
CA SER A 284 8.68 -1.04 -0.96
C SER A 284 9.76 -0.82 0.11
N GLY A 285 10.83 -1.59 0.05
CA GLY A 285 12.01 -1.42 0.90
C GLY A 285 12.72 -0.09 0.67
N ILE A 286 12.88 0.35 -0.58
CA ILE A 286 13.41 1.69 -0.91
C ILE A 286 12.50 2.79 -0.32
N GLY A 287 11.18 2.59 -0.39
CA GLY A 287 10.21 3.48 0.28
C GLY A 287 10.39 3.51 1.79
N MET A 288 10.66 2.36 2.42
CA MET A 288 10.99 2.25 3.84
C MET A 288 12.29 2.99 4.19
N LEU A 289 13.35 2.83 3.39
CA LEU A 289 14.61 3.56 3.61
C LEU A 289 14.39 5.07 3.59
N ARG A 290 13.58 5.57 2.65
CA ARG A 290 13.21 6.99 2.62
C ARG A 290 12.39 7.41 3.82
N HIS A 291 11.47 6.58 4.28
CA HIS A 291 10.69 6.84 5.48
C HIS A 291 11.57 6.94 6.72
N LEU A 292 12.67 6.18 6.77
CA LEU A 292 13.68 6.22 7.83
C LEU A 292 14.73 7.33 7.65
N GLY A 293 14.66 8.13 6.59
CA GLY A 293 15.63 9.17 6.27
C GLY A 293 16.94 8.68 5.66
N LEU A 294 17.05 7.39 5.33
CA LEU A 294 18.22 6.77 4.70
C LEU A 294 18.24 7.04 3.19
N MET A 295 18.30 8.32 2.84
CA MET A 295 18.10 8.81 1.48
C MET A 295 19.23 8.41 0.54
N GLN A 296 20.47 8.37 1.04
CA GLN A 296 21.64 7.97 0.26
C GLN A 296 21.55 6.50 -0.16
N SER A 297 21.27 5.62 0.80
CA SER A 297 21.09 4.17 0.53
C SER A 297 19.92 3.93 -0.42
N ALA A 298 18.79 4.60 -0.20
CA ALA A 298 17.62 4.50 -1.05
C ALA A 298 17.93 4.91 -2.50
N GLY A 299 18.62 6.04 -2.72
CA GLY A 299 18.99 6.51 -4.04
C GLY A 299 19.99 5.59 -4.77
N THR A 300 20.98 5.07 -4.05
CA THR A 300 21.97 4.13 -4.59
C THR A 300 21.30 2.85 -5.10
N ILE A 301 20.45 2.25 -4.27
CA ILE A 301 19.75 1.00 -4.62
C ILE A 301 18.77 1.22 -5.76
N GLU A 302 18.00 2.31 -5.73
CA GLU A 302 17.03 2.61 -6.79
C GLU A 302 17.71 2.89 -8.13
N ASN A 303 18.80 3.65 -8.16
CA ASN A 303 19.55 3.88 -9.40
C ASN A 303 20.09 2.55 -9.97
N ALA A 304 20.62 1.66 -9.13
CA ALA A 304 21.10 0.35 -9.56
C ALA A 304 19.97 -0.53 -10.12
N LEU A 305 18.80 -0.53 -9.48
CA LEU A 305 17.60 -1.22 -9.97
C LEU A 305 17.20 -0.68 -11.35
N LEU A 306 17.03 0.64 -11.46
CA LEU A 306 16.62 1.27 -12.72
C LEU A 306 17.62 1.02 -13.85
N TYR A 307 18.92 1.11 -13.58
CA TYR A 307 19.97 0.78 -14.54
C TYR A 307 19.93 -0.68 -14.96
N THR A 308 19.64 -1.59 -14.04
CA THR A 308 19.53 -3.04 -14.32
C THR A 308 18.36 -3.31 -15.27
N LEU A 309 17.20 -2.68 -15.03
CA LEU A 309 16.03 -2.79 -15.90
C LEU A 309 16.29 -2.19 -17.29
N GLU A 310 16.89 -0.99 -17.38
CA GLU A 310 17.25 -0.36 -18.66
C GLU A 310 18.26 -1.18 -19.47
N SER A 311 19.10 -1.98 -18.78
CA SER A 311 20.05 -2.89 -19.42
C SER A 311 19.40 -4.15 -19.99
N GLY A 312 18.06 -4.26 -19.94
CA GLY A 312 17.31 -5.40 -20.45
C GLY A 312 17.42 -6.66 -19.59
N LYS A 313 17.87 -6.56 -18.34
CA LYS A 313 17.91 -7.69 -17.40
C LYS A 313 16.56 -7.81 -16.68
N HIS A 314 15.96 -8.99 -16.72
CA HIS A 314 14.61 -9.21 -16.20
C HIS A 314 14.40 -10.64 -15.68
N THR A 315 13.39 -10.81 -14.86
CA THR A 315 12.82 -12.10 -14.46
C THR A 315 11.80 -12.59 -15.50
N GLY A 316 11.32 -13.82 -15.37
CA GLY A 316 10.47 -14.46 -16.39
C GLY A 316 9.07 -13.88 -16.57
N ASP A 317 8.62 -12.99 -15.69
CA ASP A 317 7.30 -12.37 -15.71
C ASP A 317 7.19 -11.11 -16.59
N PHE A 318 8.33 -10.58 -17.03
CA PHE A 318 8.40 -9.42 -17.94
C PHE A 318 9.60 -9.54 -18.88
N GLY A 319 9.74 -8.61 -19.81
CA GLY A 319 10.78 -8.60 -20.83
C GLY A 319 10.30 -9.12 -22.20
N GLU A 320 11.14 -8.98 -23.23
CA GLU A 320 10.81 -9.42 -24.58
C GLU A 320 10.95 -10.93 -24.77
N LYS A 321 10.12 -11.50 -25.65
CA LYS A 321 10.24 -12.91 -26.02
C LYS A 321 11.61 -13.18 -26.65
N GLY A 322 12.32 -14.20 -26.11
CA GLY A 322 13.63 -14.60 -26.62
C GLY A 322 14.82 -13.96 -25.92
N THR A 323 14.60 -13.09 -24.92
CA THR A 323 15.63 -12.59 -24.02
C THR A 323 15.91 -13.60 -22.89
N THR A 324 17.08 -13.50 -22.26
CA THR A 324 17.47 -14.41 -21.19
C THR A 324 16.84 -13.97 -19.88
N ASN A 325 15.96 -14.82 -19.33
CA ASN A 325 15.38 -14.62 -18.01
C ASN A 325 16.43 -14.92 -16.92
N LEU A 326 16.49 -14.06 -15.94
CA LEU A 326 17.24 -14.28 -14.71
C LEU A 326 16.31 -14.90 -13.65
N ASN A 327 16.84 -15.76 -12.80
CA ASN A 327 16.13 -16.16 -11.61
C ASN A 327 16.18 -15.04 -10.55
N THR A 328 15.44 -15.21 -9.43
CA THR A 328 15.34 -14.21 -8.36
C THR A 328 16.73 -13.81 -7.82
N THR A 329 17.57 -14.79 -7.53
CA THR A 329 18.94 -14.58 -7.01
C THR A 329 19.86 -13.91 -8.03
N GLU A 330 19.81 -14.36 -9.29
CA GLU A 330 20.60 -13.76 -10.37
C GLU A 330 20.19 -12.31 -10.64
N PHE A 331 18.90 -12.00 -10.56
CA PHE A 331 18.40 -10.64 -10.74
C PHE A 331 18.86 -9.73 -9.57
N ALA A 332 18.80 -10.21 -8.31
CA ALA A 332 19.35 -9.49 -7.17
C ALA A 332 20.85 -9.23 -7.33
N ASN A 333 21.62 -10.25 -7.76
CA ASN A 333 23.05 -10.10 -8.01
C ASN A 333 23.35 -9.12 -9.16
N ALA A 334 22.51 -9.07 -10.18
CA ALA A 334 22.64 -8.10 -11.27
C ALA A 334 22.43 -6.65 -10.77
N ILE A 335 21.50 -6.43 -9.84
CA ILE A 335 21.31 -5.13 -9.19
C ILE A 335 22.54 -4.76 -8.36
N ILE A 336 23.04 -5.68 -7.56
CA ILE A 336 24.25 -5.47 -6.72
C ILE A 336 25.46 -5.11 -7.57
N ALA A 337 25.65 -5.81 -8.70
CA ALA A 337 26.75 -5.54 -9.63
C ALA A 337 26.68 -4.14 -10.28
N ASN A 338 25.50 -3.54 -10.28
CA ASN A 338 25.26 -2.21 -10.85
C ASN A 338 25.28 -1.06 -9.82
N PHE A 339 25.72 -1.31 -8.57
CA PHE A 339 25.87 -0.21 -7.62
C PHE A 339 26.86 0.85 -8.14
N GLY A 340 26.48 2.11 -7.98
CA GLY A 340 27.23 3.26 -8.52
C GLY A 340 26.89 3.62 -9.97
N GLN A 341 26.17 2.78 -10.70
CA GLN A 341 25.65 3.14 -12.02
C GLN A 341 24.42 4.04 -11.87
N LYS A 342 24.24 4.94 -12.87
CA LYS A 342 23.05 5.78 -12.97
C LYS A 342 22.28 5.44 -14.24
N PRO A 343 20.95 5.29 -14.15
CA PRO A 343 20.13 5.03 -15.33
C PRO A 343 20.16 6.26 -16.26
N ALA A 344 19.92 6.02 -17.56
CA ALA A 344 19.79 7.10 -18.53
C ALA A 344 18.48 7.89 -18.33
N HIS A 345 17.43 7.19 -17.86
CA HIS A 345 16.13 7.78 -17.63
C HIS A 345 15.85 7.89 -16.11
N ASN A 346 15.36 9.05 -15.70
CA ASN A 346 14.95 9.33 -14.33
C ASN A 346 15.98 8.95 -13.23
N PRO A 347 17.27 9.34 -13.38
CA PRO A 347 18.28 9.08 -12.35
C PRO A 347 17.90 9.76 -11.05
N LYS A 348 18.02 9.05 -9.93
CA LYS A 348 17.78 9.66 -8.61
C LYS A 348 18.98 10.51 -8.21
N PRO A 349 18.75 11.72 -7.68
CA PRO A 349 19.83 12.57 -7.23
C PRO A 349 20.61 11.94 -6.08
N ASP A 350 21.86 12.29 -5.95
CA ASP A 350 22.65 11.96 -4.77
C ASP A 350 22.13 12.81 -3.59
N MET A 351 21.62 12.14 -2.56
CA MET A 351 21.04 12.77 -1.38
C MET A 351 21.82 12.35 -0.14
N HIS A 352 21.86 13.23 0.84
CA HIS A 352 22.37 12.90 2.17
C HIS A 352 21.22 12.37 3.05
N ASP A 353 21.57 11.53 3.99
CA ASP A 353 20.64 11.05 5.00
C ASP A 353 20.12 12.23 5.84
N VAL A 354 18.85 12.17 6.21
CA VAL A 354 18.18 13.23 6.96
C VAL A 354 17.54 12.65 8.22
N SER A 355 17.51 13.44 9.28
CA SER A 355 16.70 13.09 10.45
C SER A 355 15.24 13.28 10.11
N VAL A 356 14.45 12.23 10.28
CA VAL A 356 13.01 12.27 10.02
C VAL A 356 12.26 12.26 11.35
N THR A 357 11.44 13.29 11.55
CA THR A 357 10.43 13.26 12.63
C THR A 357 9.14 12.73 12.04
N PRO A 358 8.56 11.65 12.58
CA PRO A 358 7.25 11.17 12.13
C PRO A 358 6.22 12.29 12.22
N THR A 359 5.45 12.49 11.15
CA THR A 359 4.29 13.38 11.20
C THR A 359 3.16 12.58 11.83
N ILE A 360 2.81 12.89 13.06
CA ILE A 360 1.67 12.28 13.76
C ILE A 360 0.44 13.11 13.43
N PHE A 361 -0.56 12.48 12.83
CA PHE A 361 -1.88 13.08 12.61
C PHE A 361 -2.77 12.74 13.81
N ALA A 362 -2.35 13.19 15.01
CA ALA A 362 -3.15 13.02 16.19
C ALA A 362 -4.52 13.68 16.00
N LEU A 363 -5.57 12.93 16.31
CA LEU A 363 -6.95 13.44 16.31
C LEU A 363 -7.24 14.26 17.55
N GLU A 364 -6.36 14.17 18.56
CA GLU A 364 -6.46 14.94 19.79
C GLU A 364 -6.35 16.44 19.49
N ASN A 365 -7.36 17.20 19.94
CA ASN A 365 -7.50 18.65 19.71
C ASN A 365 -7.82 19.07 18.28
N ASN A 366 -8.45 18.23 17.48
CA ASN A 366 -8.94 18.65 16.17
C ASN A 366 -10.32 19.35 16.34
N PRO A 367 -10.46 20.65 16.03
CA PRO A 367 -11.74 21.36 16.18
C PRO A 367 -12.88 20.74 15.37
N MET A 368 -12.59 19.97 14.32
CA MET A 368 -13.59 19.22 13.57
C MET A 368 -14.15 18.00 14.34
N LEU A 369 -13.49 17.54 15.41
CA LEU A 369 -13.96 16.46 16.26
C LEU A 369 -14.62 16.94 17.55
N GLU A 370 -14.45 18.21 17.92
CA GLU A 370 -15.02 18.79 19.15
C GLU A 370 -16.54 18.87 19.15
N THR A 371 -17.20 18.59 18.02
CA THR A 371 -18.66 18.64 17.89
C THR A 371 -19.38 17.37 18.30
N ALA A 372 -18.68 16.28 18.58
CA ALA A 372 -19.28 15.08 19.13
C ALA A 372 -19.32 15.21 20.66
N ASP A 373 -20.38 15.81 21.19
CA ASP A 373 -20.71 15.76 22.63
C ASP A 373 -21.11 14.32 22.97
N THR A 374 -20.14 13.50 23.32
CA THR A 374 -20.33 12.09 23.70
C THR A 374 -21.21 11.92 24.94
N ASN A 375 -21.47 12.99 25.71
CA ASN A 375 -22.36 12.98 26.85
C ASN A 375 -23.84 13.00 26.47
N ASN A 376 -24.16 13.29 25.21
CA ASN A 376 -25.52 13.35 24.69
C ASN A 376 -25.83 12.22 23.69
N GLU A 377 -25.01 11.20 23.58
CA GLU A 377 -25.33 10.01 22.79
C GLU A 377 -26.48 9.22 23.45
N PHE A 378 -27.55 9.04 22.69
CA PHE A 378 -28.65 8.17 23.09
C PHE A 378 -29.10 7.30 21.92
N ILE A 379 -29.60 6.11 22.22
CA ILE A 379 -30.11 5.20 21.20
C ILE A 379 -31.38 5.79 20.62
N VAL A 380 -31.31 6.22 19.35
CA VAL A 380 -32.43 6.77 18.57
C VAL A 380 -33.25 5.68 17.86
N GLY A 381 -32.70 4.48 17.77
CA GLY A 381 -33.37 3.35 17.14
C GLY A 381 -32.52 2.10 17.12
N VAL A 382 -33.14 0.98 16.82
CA VAL A 382 -32.52 -0.32 16.61
C VAL A 382 -33.09 -0.91 15.34
N ASP A 383 -32.23 -1.28 14.38
CA ASP A 383 -32.63 -2.04 13.20
C ASP A 383 -32.79 -3.51 13.60
N MET A 384 -34.00 -4.04 13.45
CA MET A 384 -34.30 -5.44 13.70
C MET A 384 -34.63 -6.14 12.38
N PHE A 385 -33.88 -7.15 12.03
CA PHE A 385 -34.13 -7.99 10.87
C PHE A 385 -34.78 -9.29 11.33
N ILE A 386 -36.02 -9.55 10.86
CA ILE A 386 -36.79 -10.74 11.24
C ILE A 386 -37.01 -11.57 9.98
N GLU A 387 -36.57 -12.83 10.03
CA GLU A 387 -36.94 -13.84 9.04
C GLU A 387 -38.34 -14.37 9.39
N SER A 388 -39.29 -14.29 8.47
CA SER A 388 -40.65 -14.82 8.63
C SER A 388 -41.01 -15.66 7.41
N ASN A 389 -41.56 -16.85 7.66
CA ASN A 389 -42.16 -17.70 6.62
C ASN A 389 -43.59 -17.29 6.29
N GLU A 390 -44.14 -16.29 6.98
CA GLU A 390 -45.45 -15.74 6.71
C GLU A 390 -45.35 -14.61 5.69
N GLN A 391 -46.19 -14.68 4.66
CA GLN A 391 -46.34 -13.54 3.75
C GLN A 391 -47.04 -12.39 4.48
N PRO A 392 -46.65 -11.13 4.21
CA PRO A 392 -47.28 -9.95 4.84
C PRO A 392 -48.74 -9.81 4.48
#